data_3b01905bba2cb209f398064a96d87c81
#
_entry.id   3b01905bba2cb209f398064a96d87c81
#
_cell.length_a   1.000
_cell.length_b   1.000
_cell.length_c   1.000
_cell.angle_alpha   90.00
_cell.angle_beta   90.00
_cell.angle_gamma   90.00
#
_symmetry.space_group_name_H-M   'P 1'
#
loop_
_entity.id
_entity.type
_entity.pdbx_description
1 polymer ?
#
loop_
_entity_poly.entity_id
_entity_poly.type
_entity_poly.pdbx_seq_one_letter_code
_entity_poly.pdbx_strand_id
1 'polypeptide(L)'
;MKVVIAGAGNVGTYLAADLHRAGHEVLLMEIDPDVARRGAGLGVQWMVRDACEVLALDAAGLATADVVVAATGDDEDNLVVSLLAKQEFAVPRVVARVNHPKNHWLFNQTWGVDIAVSTPHLLAALVEEAVSVGSLVRILQLESSGAHLVEVTLAPGSPAAGRELARLGMPREATVVAVVRRAHVVVPRGDTVLEPGDEVLVLASPDSEDAVRSLLVAEVQPPGGLSALRSTLPASPPAGASPDD
;
A
#
# COMPACT_ATOMS: atom_id res chain seq x y z
N MET A 1 -16.75 -4.21 18.67
CA MET A 1 -15.66 -3.29 19.03
C MET A 1 -16.15 -1.87 18.91
N LYS A 2 -15.62 -0.98 19.74
CA LYS A 2 -15.90 0.46 19.63
C LYS A 2 -14.81 1.11 18.76
N VAL A 3 -15.22 1.70 17.66
CA VAL A 3 -14.33 2.32 16.68
C VAL A 3 -14.65 3.81 16.57
N VAL A 4 -13.63 4.65 16.70
CA VAL A 4 -13.74 6.08 16.48
C VAL A 4 -12.99 6.43 15.20
N ILE A 5 -13.65 7.12 14.28
CA ILE A 5 -13.07 7.54 13.00
C ILE A 5 -13.01 9.07 12.97
N ALA A 6 -11.84 9.63 12.78
CA ALA A 6 -11.62 11.06 12.57
C ALA A 6 -11.56 11.38 11.08
N GLY A 7 -12.48 12.26 10.63
CA GLY A 7 -12.64 12.66 9.23
C GLY A 7 -13.75 11.90 8.50
N ALA A 8 -14.77 12.64 8.05
CA ALA A 8 -15.91 12.11 7.32
C ALA A 8 -15.87 12.39 5.81
N GLY A 9 -14.67 12.40 5.23
CA GLY A 9 -14.50 12.38 3.78
C GLY A 9 -14.95 11.03 3.18
N ASN A 10 -14.72 10.83 1.89
CA ASN A 10 -15.15 9.61 1.17
C ASN A 10 -14.63 8.32 1.84
N VAL A 11 -13.41 8.30 2.33
CA VAL A 11 -12.82 7.11 2.98
C VAL A 11 -13.45 6.88 4.34
N GLY A 12 -13.51 7.92 5.19
CA GLY A 12 -14.05 7.77 6.55
C GLY A 12 -15.53 7.39 6.57
N THR A 13 -16.35 7.98 5.70
CA THR A 13 -17.78 7.62 5.58
C THR A 13 -17.98 6.20 5.07
N TYR A 14 -17.18 5.76 4.09
CA TYR A 14 -17.22 4.39 3.60
C TYR A 14 -16.87 3.38 4.71
N LEU A 15 -15.74 3.62 5.40
CA LEU A 15 -15.28 2.78 6.51
C LEU A 15 -16.32 2.74 7.64
N ALA A 16 -16.91 3.89 8.00
CA ALA A 16 -17.93 3.96 9.04
C ALA A 16 -19.14 3.09 8.71
N ALA A 17 -19.65 3.18 7.48
CA ALA A 17 -20.78 2.38 7.03
C ALA A 17 -20.45 0.88 6.98
N ASP A 18 -19.25 0.51 6.54
CA ASP A 18 -18.82 -0.88 6.41
C ASP A 18 -18.63 -1.53 7.77
N LEU A 19 -17.93 -0.87 8.69
CA LEU A 19 -17.71 -1.35 10.06
C LEU A 19 -19.02 -1.43 10.85
N HIS A 20 -19.94 -0.48 10.64
CA HIS A 20 -21.26 -0.53 11.26
C HIS A 20 -22.07 -1.75 10.77
N ARG A 21 -22.06 -2.03 9.46
CA ARG A 21 -22.68 -3.24 8.89
C ARG A 21 -22.06 -4.55 9.43
N ALA A 22 -20.77 -4.52 9.75
CA ALA A 22 -20.06 -5.63 10.38
C ALA A 22 -20.39 -5.79 11.88
N GLY A 23 -21.25 -4.93 12.46
CA GLY A 23 -21.71 -5.01 13.85
C GLY A 23 -20.79 -4.31 14.86
N HIS A 24 -19.94 -3.39 14.40
CA HIS A 24 -19.14 -2.53 15.29
C HIS A 24 -19.92 -1.29 15.74
N GLU A 25 -19.62 -0.80 16.93
CA GLU A 25 -20.08 0.50 17.41
C GLU A 25 -19.16 1.57 16.82
N VAL A 26 -19.69 2.42 15.93
CA VAL A 26 -18.88 3.40 15.20
C VAL A 26 -19.30 4.82 15.55
N LEU A 27 -18.35 5.64 15.95
CA LEU A 27 -18.47 7.08 16.09
C LEU A 27 -17.63 7.75 14.99
N LEU A 28 -18.25 8.59 14.18
CA LEU A 28 -17.60 9.37 13.13
C LEU A 28 -17.49 10.84 13.55
N MET A 29 -16.28 11.34 13.64
CA MET A 29 -15.96 12.73 13.97
C MET A 29 -15.71 13.53 12.70
N GLU A 30 -16.27 14.75 12.65
CA GLU A 30 -16.09 15.67 11.52
C GLU A 30 -16.14 17.10 12.03
N ILE A 31 -15.27 17.95 11.52
CA ILE A 31 -15.24 19.37 11.91
C ILE A 31 -16.32 20.18 11.17
N ASP A 32 -16.66 19.79 9.93
CA ASP A 32 -17.65 20.49 9.11
C ASP A 32 -19.08 19.96 9.41
N PRO A 33 -19.95 20.81 9.99
CA PRO A 33 -21.34 20.40 10.28
C PRO A 33 -22.17 20.10 9.03
N ASP A 34 -21.80 20.64 7.86
CA ASP A 34 -22.52 20.38 6.62
C ASP A 34 -22.21 18.98 6.08
N VAL A 35 -20.99 18.49 6.26
CA VAL A 35 -20.60 17.11 5.97
C VAL A 35 -21.38 16.15 6.85
N ALA A 36 -21.41 16.41 8.16
CA ALA A 36 -22.14 15.57 9.12
C ALA A 36 -23.64 15.50 8.80
N ARG A 37 -24.27 16.63 8.44
CA ARG A 37 -25.68 16.66 8.04
C ARG A 37 -25.98 15.82 6.80
N ARG A 38 -25.10 15.83 5.81
CA ARG A 38 -25.25 15.01 4.59
C ARG A 38 -25.10 13.52 4.86
N GLY A 39 -24.27 13.17 5.86
CA GLY A 39 -24.00 11.78 6.24
C GLY A 39 -24.97 11.18 7.27
N ALA A 40 -25.97 11.91 7.75
CA ALA A 40 -26.87 11.47 8.85
C ALA A 40 -27.62 10.15 8.58
N GLY A 41 -27.72 9.69 7.34
CA GLY A 41 -28.40 8.43 6.96
C GLY A 41 -27.53 7.17 7.10
N LEU A 42 -26.26 7.26 7.54
CA LEU A 42 -25.34 6.11 7.62
C LEU A 42 -25.63 5.14 8.79
N GLY A 43 -26.50 5.52 9.74
CA GLY A 43 -26.82 4.69 10.91
C GLY A 43 -25.72 4.67 11.99
N VAL A 44 -24.64 5.43 11.83
CA VAL A 44 -23.55 5.57 12.80
C VAL A 44 -23.77 6.79 13.71
N GLN A 45 -23.06 6.82 14.84
CA GLN A 45 -23.02 8.01 15.68
C GLN A 45 -22.14 9.08 15.05
N TRP A 46 -22.53 10.34 15.18
CA TRP A 46 -21.80 11.50 14.67
C TRP A 46 -21.41 12.44 15.78
N MET A 47 -20.20 13.01 15.65
CA MET A 47 -19.77 14.11 16.50
C MET A 47 -19.14 15.22 15.64
N VAL A 48 -19.74 16.42 15.70
CA VAL A 48 -19.22 17.60 15.00
C VAL A 48 -18.23 18.32 15.93
N ARG A 49 -16.96 17.97 15.81
CA ARG A 49 -15.86 18.52 16.60
C ARG A 49 -14.54 18.32 15.87
N ASP A 50 -13.55 19.15 16.24
CA ASP A 50 -12.18 18.96 15.80
C ASP A 50 -11.55 17.76 16.54
N ALA A 51 -11.12 16.76 15.80
CA ALA A 51 -10.47 15.56 16.33
C ALA A 51 -9.02 15.81 16.79
N CYS A 52 -8.44 16.97 16.50
CA CYS A 52 -7.14 17.38 17.02
C CYS A 52 -7.21 17.98 18.43
N GLU A 53 -8.41 18.13 19.00
CA GLU A 53 -8.63 18.62 20.35
C GLU A 53 -8.80 17.49 21.37
N VAL A 54 -7.99 17.49 22.44
CA VAL A 54 -8.05 16.49 23.52
C VAL A 54 -9.46 16.40 24.13
N LEU A 55 -10.11 17.55 24.37
CA LEU A 55 -11.46 17.59 24.96
C LEU A 55 -12.52 16.99 24.00
N ALA A 56 -12.33 17.09 22.69
CA ALA A 56 -13.22 16.50 21.72
C ALA A 56 -13.04 14.96 21.70
N LEU A 57 -11.80 14.49 21.77
CA LEU A 57 -11.47 13.07 21.85
C LEU A 57 -11.95 12.43 23.17
N ASP A 58 -11.85 13.14 24.29
CA ASP A 58 -12.41 12.70 25.57
C ASP A 58 -13.94 12.56 25.49
N ALA A 59 -14.63 13.58 24.95
CA ALA A 59 -16.08 13.56 24.74
C ALA A 59 -16.52 12.45 23.75
N ALA A 60 -15.66 12.06 22.80
CA ALA A 60 -15.86 10.92 21.91
C ALA A 60 -15.68 9.57 22.62
N GLY A 61 -15.15 9.58 23.85
CA GLY A 61 -14.94 8.40 24.67
C GLY A 61 -13.78 7.54 24.18
N LEU A 62 -12.68 8.16 23.75
CA LEU A 62 -11.48 7.45 23.28
C LEU A 62 -10.88 6.54 24.33
N ALA A 63 -10.98 6.89 25.62
CA ALA A 63 -10.49 6.04 26.72
C ALA A 63 -11.10 4.63 26.74
N THR A 64 -12.24 4.43 26.05
CA THR A 64 -12.92 3.13 25.92
C THR A 64 -12.97 2.62 24.48
N ALA A 65 -12.29 3.28 23.56
CA ALA A 65 -12.23 2.85 22.17
C ALA A 65 -11.24 1.67 21.98
N ASP A 66 -11.64 0.69 21.20
CA ASP A 66 -10.76 -0.42 20.82
C ASP A 66 -9.84 -0.03 19.66
N VAL A 67 -10.35 0.82 18.75
CA VAL A 67 -9.65 1.25 17.55
C VAL A 67 -9.94 2.73 17.27
N VAL A 68 -8.91 3.48 16.89
CA VAL A 68 -9.05 4.81 16.29
C VAL A 68 -8.55 4.77 14.86
N VAL A 69 -9.30 5.39 13.95
CA VAL A 69 -8.93 5.55 12.55
C VAL A 69 -8.79 7.04 12.24
N ALA A 70 -7.59 7.51 12.01
CA ALA A 70 -7.32 8.87 11.54
C ALA A 70 -7.38 8.89 10.01
N ALA A 71 -8.48 9.41 9.44
CA ALA A 71 -8.79 9.36 8.02
C ALA A 71 -9.19 10.72 7.44
N THR A 72 -8.65 11.81 8.00
CA THR A 72 -8.85 13.16 7.48
C THR A 72 -8.15 13.36 6.14
N GLY A 73 -8.39 14.49 5.49
CA GLY A 73 -7.69 14.88 4.25
C GLY A 73 -6.29 15.45 4.48
N ASP A 74 -5.87 15.59 5.72
CA ASP A 74 -4.61 16.22 6.13
C ASP A 74 -3.72 15.24 6.91
N ASP A 75 -2.44 15.16 6.54
CA ASP A 75 -1.50 14.22 7.15
C ASP A 75 -1.09 14.67 8.56
N GLU A 76 -0.98 15.97 8.79
CA GLU A 76 -0.64 16.57 10.06
C GLU A 76 -1.75 16.30 11.09
N ASP A 77 -3.02 16.47 10.71
CA ASP A 77 -4.17 16.13 11.55
C ASP A 77 -4.18 14.65 11.90
N ASN A 78 -3.92 13.78 10.91
CA ASN A 78 -3.89 12.33 11.13
C ASN A 78 -2.78 11.93 12.12
N LEU A 79 -1.62 12.59 12.08
CA LEU A 79 -0.54 12.37 13.04
C LEU A 79 -0.92 12.85 14.43
N VAL A 80 -1.53 14.06 14.55
CA VAL A 80 -1.97 14.61 15.83
C VAL A 80 -3.01 13.70 16.49
N VAL A 81 -4.05 13.30 15.75
CA VAL A 81 -5.08 12.38 16.24
C VAL A 81 -4.45 11.06 16.72
N SER A 82 -3.53 10.50 15.94
CA SER A 82 -2.86 9.25 16.27
C SER A 82 -2.04 9.36 17.55
N LEU A 83 -1.26 10.43 17.67
CA LEU A 83 -0.42 10.70 18.85
C LEU A 83 -1.27 10.86 20.10
N LEU A 84 -2.33 11.68 20.04
CA LEU A 84 -3.25 11.90 21.16
C LEU A 84 -3.96 10.59 21.55
N ALA A 85 -4.46 9.82 20.58
CA ALA A 85 -5.11 8.54 20.84
C ALA A 85 -4.21 7.56 21.61
N LYS A 86 -2.92 7.52 21.29
CA LYS A 86 -1.95 6.66 21.98
C LYS A 86 -1.50 7.21 23.32
N GLN A 87 -1.10 8.47 23.37
CA GLN A 87 -0.43 9.01 24.56
C GLN A 87 -1.40 9.46 25.65
N GLU A 88 -2.53 10.07 25.27
CA GLU A 88 -3.50 10.58 26.24
C GLU A 88 -4.58 9.56 26.60
N PHE A 89 -4.97 8.70 25.64
CA PHE A 89 -6.10 7.79 25.83
C PHE A 89 -5.70 6.30 25.83
N ALA A 90 -4.43 5.98 25.59
CA ALA A 90 -3.90 4.62 25.56
C ALA A 90 -4.71 3.66 24.65
N VAL A 91 -5.21 4.16 23.51
CA VAL A 91 -6.00 3.35 22.57
C VAL A 91 -5.18 2.18 22.08
N PRO A 92 -5.71 0.94 22.16
CA PRO A 92 -4.94 -0.27 21.80
C PRO A 92 -4.45 -0.28 20.36
N ARG A 93 -5.27 0.20 19.41
CA ARG A 93 -4.95 0.18 17.98
C ARG A 93 -5.29 1.49 17.28
N VAL A 94 -4.31 2.06 16.60
CA VAL A 94 -4.47 3.28 15.81
C VAL A 94 -4.09 3.00 14.36
N VAL A 95 -5.03 3.26 13.46
CA VAL A 95 -4.85 3.16 12.01
C VAL A 95 -4.85 4.57 11.45
N ALA A 96 -3.88 4.94 10.65
CA ALA A 96 -3.80 6.27 10.06
C ALA A 96 -3.67 6.23 8.54
N ARG A 97 -4.45 7.07 7.89
CA ARG A 97 -4.34 7.30 6.45
C ARG A 97 -3.17 8.24 6.16
N VAL A 98 -2.36 7.86 5.19
CA VAL A 98 -1.30 8.69 4.62
C VAL A 98 -1.81 9.24 3.28
N ASN A 99 -2.03 10.55 3.22
CA ASN A 99 -2.50 11.22 2.01
C ASN A 99 -1.35 11.46 1.01
N HIS A 100 -0.19 11.88 1.54
CA HIS A 100 0.99 12.17 0.72
C HIS A 100 2.09 11.12 0.94
N PRO A 101 2.47 10.32 -0.07
CA PRO A 101 3.49 9.28 0.05
C PRO A 101 4.82 9.75 0.66
N LYS A 102 5.18 11.01 0.46
CA LYS A 102 6.41 11.62 1.03
C LYS A 102 6.40 11.67 2.56
N ASN A 103 5.22 11.67 3.19
CA ASN A 103 5.05 11.75 4.64
C ASN A 103 4.99 10.36 5.29
N HIS A 104 4.98 9.28 4.51
CA HIS A 104 4.79 7.91 5.01
C HIS A 104 5.77 7.54 6.14
N TRP A 105 7.00 8.03 6.08
CA TRP A 105 8.03 7.79 7.09
C TRP A 105 7.72 8.34 8.49
N LEU A 106 6.81 9.34 8.59
CA LEU A 106 6.33 9.89 9.85
C LEU A 106 5.32 8.97 10.53
N PHE A 107 4.56 8.18 9.76
CA PHE A 107 3.47 7.35 10.27
C PHE A 107 4.02 6.05 10.84
N ASN A 108 4.51 6.12 12.06
CA ASN A 108 5.14 5.02 12.79
C ASN A 108 4.75 5.05 14.27
N GLN A 109 5.24 4.10 15.06
CA GLN A 109 4.93 4.00 16.49
C GLN A 109 5.33 5.22 17.32
N THR A 110 6.34 5.99 16.91
CA THR A 110 6.73 7.23 17.60
C THR A 110 5.61 8.27 17.55
N TRP A 111 4.85 8.29 16.44
CA TRP A 111 3.69 9.14 16.24
C TRP A 111 2.37 8.44 16.63
N GLY A 112 2.44 7.32 17.34
CA GLY A 112 1.26 6.61 17.83
C GLY A 112 0.51 5.82 16.75
N VAL A 113 1.11 5.59 15.58
CA VAL A 113 0.49 4.84 14.47
C VAL A 113 0.91 3.38 14.54
N ASP A 114 -0.07 2.48 14.64
CA ASP A 114 0.16 1.04 14.53
C ASP A 114 0.09 0.55 13.09
N ILE A 115 -0.81 1.14 12.29
CA ILE A 115 -1.01 0.77 10.88
C ILE A 115 -1.10 2.04 10.04
N ALA A 116 -0.16 2.23 9.12
CA ALA A 116 -0.17 3.31 8.15
C ALA A 116 -0.71 2.82 6.80
N VAL A 117 -1.75 3.50 6.27
CA VAL A 117 -2.38 3.13 5.00
C VAL A 117 -2.24 4.27 3.99
N SER A 118 -1.42 4.06 2.96
CA SER A 118 -1.25 5.02 1.86
C SER A 118 -2.09 4.59 0.64
N THR A 119 -3.24 5.23 0.46
CA THR A 119 -4.10 5.00 -0.72
C THR A 119 -3.35 5.24 -2.04
N PRO A 120 -2.53 6.31 -2.21
CA PRO A 120 -1.77 6.50 -3.44
C PRO A 120 -0.78 5.36 -3.71
N HIS A 121 -0.10 4.83 -2.70
CA HIS A 121 0.81 3.69 -2.89
C HIS A 121 0.07 2.42 -3.30
N LEU A 122 -1.05 2.11 -2.66
CA LEU A 122 -1.87 0.95 -3.02
C LEU A 122 -2.39 1.05 -4.46
N LEU A 123 -2.88 2.23 -4.84
CA LEU A 123 -3.37 2.46 -6.20
C LEU A 123 -2.23 2.36 -7.23
N ALA A 124 -1.06 2.95 -6.94
CA ALA A 124 0.10 2.87 -7.82
C ALA A 124 0.55 1.42 -8.03
N ALA A 125 0.58 0.62 -6.97
CA ALA A 125 0.93 -0.80 -7.06
C ALA A 125 -0.06 -1.57 -7.96
N LEU A 126 -1.37 -1.36 -7.78
CA LEU A 126 -2.39 -2.01 -8.61
C LEU A 126 -2.33 -1.55 -10.09
N VAL A 127 -2.02 -0.28 -10.34
CA VAL A 127 -1.83 0.22 -11.72
C VAL A 127 -0.56 -0.35 -12.32
N GLU A 128 0.53 -0.41 -11.57
CA GLU A 128 1.79 -1.01 -12.04
C GLU A 128 1.59 -2.47 -12.40
N GLU A 129 0.86 -3.23 -11.58
CA GLU A 129 0.47 -4.62 -11.86
C GLU A 129 -0.33 -4.71 -13.16
N ALA A 130 -1.36 -3.87 -13.33
CA ALA A 130 -2.23 -3.90 -14.51
C ALA A 130 -1.51 -3.56 -15.84
N VAL A 131 -0.43 -2.76 -15.79
CA VAL A 131 0.31 -2.34 -17.00
C VAL A 131 1.60 -3.13 -17.24
N SER A 132 2.04 -3.92 -16.27
CA SER A 132 3.35 -4.59 -16.29
C SER A 132 3.21 -6.10 -16.20
N VAL A 133 2.88 -6.74 -17.33
CA VAL A 133 2.95 -8.22 -17.42
C VAL A 133 4.41 -8.65 -17.23
N GLY A 134 4.66 -9.52 -16.24
CA GLY A 134 5.99 -10.06 -15.94
C GLY A 134 6.82 -9.22 -14.95
N SER A 135 6.23 -8.24 -14.28
CA SER A 135 6.88 -7.55 -13.15
C SER A 135 6.46 -8.16 -11.81
N LEU A 136 7.34 -8.03 -10.80
CA LEU A 136 6.99 -8.37 -9.43
C LEU A 136 6.41 -7.12 -8.75
N VAL A 137 5.14 -7.22 -8.34
CA VAL A 137 4.38 -6.13 -7.70
C VAL A 137 4.15 -6.46 -6.23
N ARG A 138 4.41 -5.50 -5.35
CA ARG A 138 4.16 -5.64 -3.92
C ARG A 138 2.73 -5.23 -3.60
N ILE A 139 1.89 -6.22 -3.21
CA ILE A 139 0.48 -5.99 -2.87
C ILE A 139 0.32 -5.50 -1.44
N LEU A 140 1.00 -6.16 -0.49
CA LEU A 140 0.82 -5.91 0.94
C LEU A 140 2.11 -6.14 1.70
N GLN A 141 2.36 -5.30 2.70
CA GLN A 141 3.40 -5.51 3.70
C GLN A 141 2.76 -5.94 5.01
N LEU A 142 3.26 -7.04 5.60
CA LEU A 142 2.84 -7.52 6.92
C LEU A 142 3.70 -6.83 7.99
N GLU A 143 3.11 -5.93 8.75
CA GLU A 143 3.83 -5.06 9.69
C GLU A 143 4.58 -5.82 10.77
N SER A 144 4.00 -6.90 11.31
CA SER A 144 4.59 -7.66 12.42
C SER A 144 5.86 -8.42 12.04
N SER A 145 6.03 -8.78 10.78
CA SER A 145 7.17 -9.57 10.29
C SER A 145 8.01 -8.83 9.23
N GLY A 146 7.52 -7.69 8.73
CA GLY A 146 8.11 -7.01 7.58
C GLY A 146 8.00 -7.79 6.27
N ALA A 147 7.37 -8.96 6.26
CA ALA A 147 7.22 -9.77 5.06
C ALA A 147 6.28 -9.10 4.06
N HIS A 148 6.57 -9.29 2.78
CA HIS A 148 5.78 -8.76 1.69
C HIS A 148 4.97 -9.86 1.01
N LEU A 149 3.69 -9.61 0.75
CA LEU A 149 2.92 -10.35 -0.23
C LEU A 149 3.15 -9.69 -1.59
N VAL A 150 3.78 -10.44 -2.48
CA VAL A 150 4.08 -9.98 -3.84
C VAL A 150 3.34 -10.83 -4.86
N GLU A 151 3.04 -10.25 -6.00
CA GLU A 151 2.39 -10.90 -7.13
C GLU A 151 3.25 -10.78 -8.38
N VAL A 152 3.24 -11.82 -9.20
CA VAL A 152 3.87 -11.85 -10.51
C VAL A 152 2.96 -12.55 -11.50
N THR A 153 2.53 -11.86 -12.56
CA THR A 153 1.96 -12.50 -13.73
C THR A 153 3.08 -13.04 -14.61
N LEU A 154 3.18 -14.36 -14.76
CA LEU A 154 4.27 -14.99 -15.46
C LEU A 154 4.24 -14.66 -16.96
N ALA A 155 5.27 -13.97 -17.43
CA ALA A 155 5.49 -13.78 -18.86
C ALA A 155 5.92 -15.10 -19.55
N PRO A 156 5.70 -15.26 -20.87
CA PRO A 156 6.16 -16.43 -21.61
C PRO A 156 7.66 -16.73 -21.49
N GLY A 157 8.48 -15.69 -21.26
CA GLY A 157 9.93 -15.80 -21.03
C GLY A 157 10.36 -15.95 -19.58
N SER A 158 9.43 -16.12 -18.64
CA SER A 158 9.77 -16.31 -17.22
C SER A 158 10.62 -17.56 -17.01
N PRO A 159 11.69 -17.48 -16.19
CA PRO A 159 12.50 -18.67 -15.83
C PRO A 159 11.69 -19.75 -15.11
N ALA A 160 10.55 -19.39 -14.50
CA ALA A 160 9.66 -20.30 -13.79
C ALA A 160 8.65 -21.00 -14.73
N ALA A 161 8.40 -20.48 -15.92
CA ALA A 161 7.43 -21.05 -16.84
C ALA A 161 7.81 -22.47 -17.26
N GLY A 162 6.86 -23.41 -17.15
CA GLY A 162 7.06 -24.83 -17.47
C GLY A 162 7.79 -25.63 -16.38
N ARG A 163 8.08 -25.05 -15.20
CA ARG A 163 8.80 -25.72 -14.11
C ARG A 163 7.86 -26.06 -12.95
N GLU A 164 8.14 -27.16 -12.28
CA GLU A 164 7.51 -27.54 -11.02
C GLU A 164 7.97 -26.61 -9.89
N LEU A 165 7.07 -26.23 -8.99
CA LEU A 165 7.37 -25.37 -7.84
C LEU A 165 8.52 -25.92 -6.97
N ALA A 166 8.55 -27.24 -6.72
CA ALA A 166 9.62 -27.88 -5.95
C ALA A 166 11.02 -27.72 -6.58
N ARG A 167 11.09 -27.47 -7.88
CA ARG A 167 12.34 -27.35 -8.64
C ARG A 167 12.78 -25.91 -8.90
N LEU A 168 12.00 -24.92 -8.44
CA LEU A 168 12.35 -23.51 -8.66
C LEU A 168 13.51 -23.04 -7.78
N GLY A 169 13.76 -23.70 -6.65
CA GLY A 169 14.81 -23.27 -5.71
C GLY A 169 14.41 -22.02 -4.95
N MET A 170 13.14 -21.91 -4.56
CA MET A 170 12.64 -20.78 -3.76
C MET A 170 13.50 -20.56 -2.51
N PRO A 171 13.78 -19.29 -2.12
CA PRO A 171 14.45 -18.97 -0.87
C PRO A 171 13.70 -19.57 0.33
N ARG A 172 14.41 -19.86 1.42
CA ARG A 172 13.80 -20.43 2.64
C ARG A 172 12.77 -19.52 3.29
N GLU A 173 12.92 -18.22 3.10
CA GLU A 173 12.05 -17.17 3.65
C GLU A 173 11.04 -16.65 2.62
N ALA A 174 10.78 -17.44 1.57
CA ALA A 174 9.77 -17.16 0.57
C ALA A 174 8.94 -18.41 0.28
N THR A 175 7.62 -18.23 0.10
CA THR A 175 6.71 -19.32 -0.26
C THR A 175 5.63 -18.85 -1.23
N VAL A 176 5.29 -19.71 -2.20
CA VAL A 176 4.13 -19.48 -3.07
C VAL A 176 2.87 -19.78 -2.26
N VAL A 177 2.01 -18.79 -2.12
CA VAL A 177 0.76 -18.84 -1.33
C VAL A 177 -0.41 -19.30 -2.18
N ALA A 178 -0.48 -18.81 -3.41
CA ALA A 178 -1.53 -19.14 -4.36
C ALA A 178 -1.03 -18.98 -5.79
N VAL A 179 -1.68 -19.67 -6.71
CA VAL A 179 -1.55 -19.46 -8.16
C VAL A 179 -2.96 -19.26 -8.72
N VAL A 180 -3.17 -18.20 -9.49
CA VAL A 180 -4.44 -17.98 -10.18
C VAL A 180 -4.20 -18.24 -11.67
N ARG A 181 -4.94 -19.17 -12.24
CA ARG A 181 -4.87 -19.57 -13.64
C ARG A 181 -6.23 -19.48 -14.28
N ARG A 182 -6.40 -18.60 -15.31
CA ARG A 182 -7.67 -18.42 -16.02
C ARG A 182 -8.85 -18.20 -15.07
N ALA A 183 -8.65 -17.29 -14.09
CA ALA A 183 -9.63 -16.97 -13.04
C ALA A 183 -9.97 -18.13 -12.06
N HIS A 184 -9.16 -19.18 -12.00
CA HIS A 184 -9.32 -20.27 -11.04
C HIS A 184 -8.12 -20.33 -10.10
N VAL A 185 -8.40 -20.49 -8.81
CA VAL A 185 -7.35 -20.67 -7.80
C VAL A 185 -6.79 -22.09 -7.89
N VAL A 186 -5.50 -22.19 -8.12
CA VAL A 186 -4.73 -23.44 -8.06
C VAL A 186 -3.98 -23.43 -6.74
N VAL A 187 -4.26 -24.43 -5.89
CA VAL A 187 -3.52 -24.60 -4.63
C VAL A 187 -2.11 -25.08 -4.95
N PRO A 188 -1.06 -24.30 -4.59
CA PRO A 188 0.30 -24.65 -4.97
C PRO A 188 0.76 -25.89 -4.20
N ARG A 189 1.34 -26.84 -4.96
CA ARG A 189 2.00 -28.04 -4.45
C ARG A 189 3.36 -28.17 -5.10
N GLY A 190 4.22 -29.01 -4.55
CA GLY A 190 5.57 -29.18 -5.10
C GLY A 190 5.60 -29.61 -6.57
N ASP A 191 4.62 -30.41 -7.00
CA ASP A 191 4.42 -30.90 -8.37
C ASP A 191 3.62 -29.95 -9.28
N THR A 192 3.16 -28.79 -8.75
CA THR A 192 2.45 -27.81 -9.56
C THR A 192 3.42 -27.20 -10.58
N VAL A 193 3.11 -27.38 -11.85
CA VAL A 193 3.84 -26.77 -12.96
C VAL A 193 3.26 -25.38 -13.21
N LEU A 194 4.11 -24.36 -13.22
CA LEU A 194 3.73 -22.99 -13.54
C LEU A 194 3.62 -22.78 -15.06
N GLU A 195 2.59 -22.06 -15.48
CA GLU A 195 2.34 -21.75 -16.90
C GLU A 195 2.47 -20.25 -17.17
N PRO A 196 2.84 -19.84 -18.40
CA PRO A 196 2.73 -18.44 -18.80
C PRO A 196 1.30 -17.92 -18.62
N GLY A 197 1.17 -16.72 -18.03
CA GLY A 197 -0.13 -16.12 -17.70
C GLY A 197 -0.67 -16.51 -16.32
N ASP A 198 0.04 -17.37 -15.55
CA ASP A 198 -0.29 -17.60 -14.16
C ASP A 198 0.00 -16.34 -13.34
N GLU A 199 -0.94 -15.93 -12.48
CA GLU A 199 -0.72 -14.95 -11.44
C GLU A 199 -0.23 -15.69 -10.19
N VAL A 200 1.03 -15.48 -9.83
CA VAL A 200 1.69 -16.18 -8.72
C VAL A 200 1.84 -15.26 -7.53
N LEU A 201 1.16 -15.60 -6.43
CA LEU A 201 1.27 -14.87 -5.16
C LEU A 201 2.35 -15.51 -4.30
N VAL A 202 3.30 -14.70 -3.84
CA VAL A 202 4.42 -15.14 -3.01
C VAL A 202 4.48 -14.29 -1.75
N LEU A 203 4.59 -14.95 -0.61
CA LEU A 203 4.98 -14.29 0.65
C LEU A 203 6.49 -14.40 0.78
N ALA A 204 7.19 -13.27 0.91
CA ALA A 204 8.64 -13.20 0.93
C ALA A 204 9.13 -12.22 2.01
N SER A 205 10.27 -12.53 2.64
CA SER A 205 10.98 -11.54 3.45
C SER A 205 11.58 -10.44 2.56
N PRO A 206 11.84 -9.23 3.10
CA PRO A 206 12.50 -8.17 2.33
C PRO A 206 13.81 -8.64 1.67
N ASP A 207 14.60 -9.44 2.38
CA ASP A 207 15.90 -9.92 1.92
C ASP A 207 15.79 -10.99 0.82
N SER A 208 14.66 -11.67 0.71
CA SER A 208 14.44 -12.73 -0.30
C SER A 208 13.70 -12.23 -1.55
N GLU A 209 13.19 -11.01 -1.56
CA GLU A 209 12.38 -10.48 -2.67
C GLU A 209 13.15 -10.43 -4.00
N ASP A 210 14.42 -10.01 -3.99
CA ASP A 210 15.25 -9.97 -5.21
C ASP A 210 15.52 -11.37 -5.78
N ALA A 211 15.71 -12.36 -4.91
CA ALA A 211 15.87 -13.75 -5.36
C ALA A 211 14.55 -14.28 -5.94
N VAL A 212 13.40 -13.97 -5.35
CA VAL A 212 12.07 -14.30 -5.90
C VAL A 212 11.86 -13.64 -7.25
N ARG A 213 12.22 -12.36 -7.38
CA ARG A 213 12.17 -11.62 -8.64
C ARG A 213 12.98 -12.33 -9.73
N SER A 214 14.21 -12.71 -9.44
CA SER A 214 15.09 -13.38 -10.41
C SER A 214 14.57 -14.75 -10.85
N LEU A 215 13.77 -15.41 -10.01
CA LEU A 215 13.18 -16.72 -10.32
C LEU A 215 11.90 -16.63 -11.17
N LEU A 216 11.09 -15.59 -10.96
CA LEU A 216 9.75 -15.49 -11.56
C LEU A 216 9.66 -14.49 -12.71
N VAL A 217 10.47 -13.42 -12.67
CA VAL A 217 10.41 -12.35 -13.67
C VAL A 217 11.37 -12.65 -14.81
N ALA A 218 10.91 -12.51 -16.06
CA ALA A 218 11.78 -12.56 -17.23
C ALA A 218 12.73 -11.37 -17.23
N GLU A 219 14.01 -11.58 -17.51
CA GLU A 219 14.93 -10.47 -17.78
C GLU A 219 14.39 -9.67 -18.97
N VAL A 220 13.96 -8.43 -18.71
CA VAL A 220 13.63 -7.50 -19.80
C VAL A 220 14.95 -7.12 -20.46
N GLN A 221 15.27 -7.72 -21.57
CA GLN A 221 16.30 -7.19 -22.45
C GLN A 221 15.84 -5.82 -22.91
N PRO A 222 16.57 -4.72 -22.60
CA PRO A 222 16.19 -3.41 -23.12
C PRO A 222 16.12 -3.50 -24.64
N PRO A 223 15.10 -2.91 -25.29
CA PRO A 223 15.00 -2.94 -26.72
C PRO A 223 16.31 -2.42 -27.30
N GLY A 224 17.02 -3.29 -28.02
CA GLY A 224 18.26 -2.95 -28.70
C GLY A 224 18.00 -1.84 -29.71
N GLY A 225 18.32 -0.60 -29.38
CA GLY A 225 18.00 0.53 -30.27
C GLY A 225 18.62 1.87 -29.94
N LEU A 226 19.32 2.06 -28.84
CA LEU A 226 19.93 3.36 -28.53
C LEU A 226 21.47 3.41 -28.58
N SER A 227 22.12 2.28 -28.79
CA SER A 227 23.59 2.26 -28.99
C SER A 227 24.01 2.66 -30.42
N ALA A 228 23.09 2.58 -31.39
CA ALA A 228 23.41 2.91 -32.79
C ALA A 228 23.31 4.42 -33.12
N LEU A 229 22.70 5.23 -32.26
CA LEU A 229 22.53 6.66 -32.51
C LEU A 229 23.66 7.58 -31.97
N ARG A 230 24.65 6.99 -31.28
CA ARG A 230 25.82 7.78 -30.80
C ARG A 230 26.95 7.90 -31.80
N SER A 231 26.92 7.20 -32.92
CA SER A 231 28.01 7.23 -33.94
C SER A 231 27.78 8.18 -35.13
N THR A 232 26.68 8.93 -35.15
CA THR A 232 26.34 9.83 -36.28
C THR A 232 26.19 11.31 -35.89
N LEU A 233 26.73 11.74 -34.79
CA LEU A 233 26.86 13.18 -34.51
C LEU A 233 28.14 13.68 -35.16
N PRO A 234 28.07 14.66 -36.09
CA PRO A 234 29.27 15.28 -36.68
C PRO A 234 30.04 16.03 -35.59
N ALA A 235 31.35 15.93 -35.64
CA ALA A 235 32.28 16.59 -34.73
C ALA A 235 32.04 18.11 -34.72
N SER A 236 31.94 18.68 -33.53
CA SER A 236 31.88 20.15 -33.34
C SER A 236 33.10 20.81 -33.97
N PRO A 237 32.94 21.96 -34.64
CA PRO A 237 34.08 22.72 -35.21
C PRO A 237 34.93 23.31 -34.06
N PRO A 238 36.25 23.48 -34.31
CA PRO A 238 37.18 24.00 -33.32
C PRO A 238 36.86 25.46 -32.96
N ALA A 239 36.85 25.75 -31.68
CA ALA A 239 36.82 27.09 -31.14
C ALA A 239 38.17 27.78 -31.43
N GLY A 240 38.12 28.93 -32.12
CA GLY A 240 39.32 29.74 -32.28
C GLY A 240 39.21 30.76 -33.42
N ALA A 241 38.80 32.01 -33.07
CA ALA A 241 39.43 33.25 -33.53
C ALA A 241 38.67 34.43 -32.95
N SER A 242 39.28 35.12 -31.99
CA SER A 242 38.95 36.51 -31.67
C SER A 242 39.30 37.41 -32.85
N PRO A 243 38.50 38.41 -33.16
CA PRO A 243 38.98 39.57 -33.88
C PRO A 243 39.27 40.70 -32.89
N ASP A 244 40.56 41.04 -32.73
CA ASP A 244 40.96 42.40 -32.47
C ASP A 244 40.71 43.21 -33.75
N ASP A 245 39.97 44.32 -33.62
CA ASP A 245 40.14 45.69 -34.02
C ASP A 245 38.84 46.46 -33.83
#